data_6834311fe67a9b952a25e40c3d02122d
#
_entry.id   6834311fe67a9b952a25e40c3d02122d
#
_cell.length_a   1.000
_cell.length_b   1.000
_cell.length_c   1.000
_cell.angle_alpha   90.00
_cell.angle_beta   90.00
_cell.angle_gamma   90.00
#
_symmetry.space_group_name_H-M   'P 1'
#
loop_
_entity.id
_entity.type
_entity.pdbx_description
1 polymer ?
#
loop_
_entity_poly.entity_id
_entity_poly.type
_entity_poly.pdbx_seq_one_letter_code
_entity_poly.pdbx_strand_id
1 'polypeptide(L)'
;MIDFLKFYITDNSTIQHLENHYLLEWIKSEDKLNLFDIEVIKTKTVKHFKGIVFCFFSNRVDIIFKPHYYFNDGLHNANDFKAIDCIQIILELKTLFKIDLDLLKIVNIEFGLNIVSPIDIKKLIAFLLYHERNEFKTDRGLAYSKKSFKANANGTMNTYKIIKAYAKGLQFPEHCDINTFRFEIKSKQSKYFNQFGIYTANDLLKYDCYVKISNEIIKEFDKVLLLDCETDFSSLKASEQTKITKYLNTLTWFNISQDPYKNRFNKERTKYLSIVSKVENNLKNRIENLIFKKLELLKTGDNSTQNESKTKSFQNIKSGYYSRIYKGGNVTQTEKTTDKQERRICRVTKLDISMQKDESILLSHSGIKYYLENNPNTFEKIKTEYLSSIWLNSDLKTQIKEIAHNIRNTHSNQLNKQNKLYPKNQIQLFA
;
A
#
# COMPACT_ATOMS: atom_id res chain seq x y z
N MET A 1 -0.55 -0.93 -11.62
CA MET A 1 0.93 -0.81 -11.59
C MET A 1 1.41 0.12 -10.50
N ILE A 2 0.88 1.34 -10.32
CA ILE A 2 1.30 2.30 -9.29
C ILE A 2 0.38 2.20 -8.08
N ASP A 3 0.98 1.96 -6.88
CA ASP A 3 0.20 1.76 -5.65
C ASP A 3 0.18 2.95 -4.72
N PHE A 4 1.25 3.72 -4.74
CA PHE A 4 1.40 4.84 -3.83
C PHE A 4 2.15 5.97 -4.50
N LEU A 5 1.65 7.17 -4.32
CA LEU A 5 2.27 8.42 -4.72
C LEU A 5 2.23 9.40 -3.55
N LYS A 6 3.31 10.16 -3.41
CA LYS A 6 3.31 11.37 -2.60
C LYS A 6 3.79 12.51 -3.46
N PHE A 7 2.98 13.54 -3.57
CA PHE A 7 3.31 14.78 -4.25
C PHE A 7 3.54 15.90 -3.25
N TYR A 8 4.17 16.97 -3.69
CA TYR A 8 4.09 18.25 -3.02
C TYR A 8 3.90 19.39 -4.02
N ILE A 9 3.27 20.47 -3.55
CA ILE A 9 3.01 21.71 -4.27
C ILE A 9 3.53 22.85 -3.42
N THR A 10 4.18 23.85 -4.07
CA THR A 10 4.67 25.08 -3.44
C THR A 10 4.09 26.33 -4.09
N ASP A 11 3.26 26.18 -5.13
CA ASP A 11 2.56 27.28 -5.76
C ASP A 11 1.44 27.82 -4.86
N ASN A 12 1.55 29.07 -4.42
CA ASN A 12 0.63 29.67 -3.47
C ASN A 12 -0.80 29.73 -3.98
N SER A 13 -1.00 30.00 -5.27
CA SER A 13 -2.34 30.09 -5.86
C SER A 13 -3.05 28.74 -5.81
N THR A 14 -2.33 27.68 -6.16
CA THR A 14 -2.83 26.28 -6.08
C THR A 14 -3.05 25.86 -4.63
N ILE A 15 -2.18 26.25 -3.70
CA ILE A 15 -2.36 25.97 -2.27
C ILE A 15 -3.67 26.58 -1.75
N GLN A 16 -3.91 27.87 -2.01
CA GLN A 16 -5.15 28.57 -1.61
C GLN A 16 -6.39 27.98 -2.26
N HIS A 17 -6.30 27.63 -3.55
CA HIS A 17 -7.37 26.95 -4.28
C HIS A 17 -7.75 25.63 -3.62
N LEU A 18 -6.76 24.78 -3.31
CA LEU A 18 -6.98 23.50 -2.65
C LEU A 18 -7.45 23.66 -1.19
N GLU A 19 -6.95 24.65 -0.47
CA GLU A 19 -7.37 24.89 0.91
C GLU A 19 -8.86 25.21 1.00
N ASN A 20 -9.41 25.93 0.02
CA ASN A 20 -10.81 26.32 -0.05
C ASN A 20 -11.66 25.37 -0.93
N HIS A 21 -11.10 24.25 -1.40
CA HIS A 21 -11.79 23.38 -2.33
C HIS A 21 -12.94 22.64 -1.65
N TYR A 22 -14.14 22.71 -2.21
CA TYR A 22 -15.40 22.22 -1.63
C TYR A 22 -15.45 20.70 -1.45
N LEU A 23 -14.68 19.92 -2.23
CA LEU A 23 -14.61 18.48 -2.09
C LEU A 23 -13.73 18.01 -0.92
N LEU A 24 -12.90 18.90 -0.36
CA LEU A 24 -11.96 18.53 0.68
C LEU A 24 -12.58 18.64 2.07
N GLU A 25 -12.81 17.49 2.70
CA GLU A 25 -13.30 17.40 4.07
C GLU A 25 -12.16 17.57 5.09
N TRP A 26 -12.42 18.38 6.10
CA TRP A 26 -11.45 18.59 7.18
C TRP A 26 -11.34 17.37 8.09
N ILE A 27 -10.10 16.98 8.44
CA ILE A 27 -9.85 15.90 9.41
C ILE A 27 -9.36 16.48 10.74
N LYS A 28 -8.26 17.25 10.69
CA LYS A 28 -7.60 17.78 11.89
C LYS A 28 -6.68 18.95 11.58
N SER A 29 -6.39 19.74 12.61
CA SER A 29 -5.27 20.69 12.64
C SER A 29 -4.30 20.30 13.75
N GLU A 30 -3.02 20.50 13.49
CA GLU A 30 -1.96 20.38 14.50
C GLU A 30 -1.42 21.78 14.76
N ASP A 31 -1.50 22.24 16.01
CA ASP A 31 -1.07 23.55 16.43
C ASP A 31 0.12 23.42 17.39
N LYS A 32 1.07 24.33 17.31
CA LYS A 32 2.15 24.47 18.29
C LYS A 32 1.95 25.75 19.06
N LEU A 33 2.02 25.65 20.38
CA LEU A 33 2.05 26.82 21.23
C LEU A 33 3.46 27.43 21.20
N ASN A 34 3.56 28.67 20.75
CA ASN A 34 4.80 29.44 20.92
C ASN A 34 4.80 30.01 22.34
N LEU A 35 5.59 29.40 23.20
CA LEU A 35 5.67 29.79 24.62
C LEU A 35 6.26 31.19 24.85
N PHE A 36 6.95 31.78 23.86
CA PHE A 36 7.51 33.13 23.98
C PHE A 36 6.51 34.22 23.68
N ASP A 37 5.58 34.00 22.74
CA ASP A 37 4.62 35.02 22.28
C ASP A 37 3.18 34.69 22.68
N ILE A 38 2.94 33.56 23.36
CA ILE A 38 1.59 33.04 23.72
C ILE A 38 0.68 32.88 22.47
N GLU A 39 1.28 32.74 21.30
CA GLU A 39 0.55 32.54 20.06
C GLU A 39 0.43 31.04 19.70
N VAL A 40 -0.77 30.67 19.26
CA VAL A 40 -1.02 29.34 18.70
C VAL A 40 -0.66 29.36 17.21
N ILE A 41 0.49 28.78 16.86
CA ILE A 41 0.91 28.66 15.46
C ILE A 41 0.31 27.39 14.88
N LYS A 42 -0.59 27.53 13.90
CA LYS A 42 -1.13 26.43 13.13
C LYS A 42 -0.02 25.85 12.25
N THR A 43 0.49 24.66 12.60
CA THR A 43 1.61 24.05 11.88
C THR A 43 1.19 23.17 10.73
N LYS A 44 -0.02 22.60 10.78
CA LYS A 44 -0.51 21.69 9.76
C LYS A 44 -2.02 21.52 9.82
N THR A 45 -2.68 21.60 8.67
CA THR A 45 -4.07 21.18 8.48
C THR A 45 -4.12 19.95 7.59
N VAL A 46 -4.97 19.00 7.92
CA VAL A 46 -5.18 17.78 7.15
C VAL A 46 -6.62 17.74 6.66
N LYS A 47 -6.77 17.62 5.36
CA LYS A 47 -8.05 17.41 4.68
C LYS A 47 -8.00 16.13 3.86
N HIS A 48 -9.14 15.56 3.49
CA HIS A 48 -9.19 14.34 2.69
C HIS A 48 -10.33 14.37 1.67
N PHE A 49 -10.18 13.50 0.66
CA PHE A 49 -11.22 13.16 -0.29
C PHE A 49 -11.03 11.72 -0.75
N LYS A 50 -12.00 10.85 -0.52
CA LYS A 50 -11.98 9.43 -0.97
C LYS A 50 -10.63 8.73 -0.78
N GLY A 51 -10.01 8.87 0.40
CA GLY A 51 -8.71 8.28 0.71
C GLY A 51 -7.48 9.02 0.19
N ILE A 52 -7.65 10.10 -0.57
CA ILE A 52 -6.58 11.06 -0.90
C ILE A 52 -6.42 12.01 0.29
N VAL A 53 -5.20 12.16 0.80
CA VAL A 53 -4.94 12.98 1.98
C VAL A 53 -4.11 14.20 1.58
N PHE A 54 -4.59 15.39 1.93
CA PHE A 54 -3.96 16.68 1.71
C PHE A 54 -3.45 17.22 3.05
N CYS A 55 -2.15 17.43 3.16
CA CYS A 55 -1.50 17.99 4.34
C CYS A 55 -1.02 19.41 4.00
N PHE A 56 -1.68 20.42 4.52
CA PHE A 56 -1.37 21.83 4.33
C PHE A 56 -0.38 22.30 5.40
N PHE A 57 0.72 22.84 4.96
CA PHE A 57 1.72 23.52 5.77
C PHE A 57 1.75 25.00 5.35
N SER A 58 2.52 25.85 6.03
CA SER A 58 2.56 27.30 5.75
C SER A 58 2.87 27.65 4.28
N ASN A 59 3.75 26.89 3.63
CA ASN A 59 4.24 27.19 2.27
C ASN A 59 4.22 25.98 1.33
N ARG A 60 3.51 24.91 1.70
CA ARG A 60 3.48 23.66 0.96
C ARG A 60 2.25 22.84 1.26
N VAL A 61 1.74 22.15 0.26
CA VAL A 61 0.79 21.04 0.42
C VAL A 61 1.44 19.74 0.02
N ASP A 62 1.41 18.75 0.91
CA ASP A 62 1.74 17.36 0.59
C ASP A 62 0.45 16.60 0.29
N ILE A 63 0.40 15.92 -0.86
CA ILE A 63 -0.73 15.08 -1.27
C ILE A 63 -0.28 13.61 -1.23
N ILE A 64 -0.98 12.81 -0.45
CA ILE A 64 -0.76 11.37 -0.33
C ILE A 64 -1.88 10.65 -1.07
N PHE A 65 -1.51 9.89 -2.09
CA PHE A 65 -2.44 9.24 -2.98
C PHE A 65 -2.09 7.77 -3.17
N LYS A 66 -3.13 6.93 -3.16
CA LYS A 66 -3.03 5.49 -3.42
C LYS A 66 -3.91 5.14 -4.63
N PRO A 67 -3.39 5.31 -5.86
CA PRO A 67 -4.20 5.21 -7.09
C PRO A 67 -4.93 3.87 -7.21
N HIS A 68 -4.28 2.76 -6.91
CA HIS A 68 -4.88 1.44 -7.02
C HIS A 68 -6.00 1.21 -5.98
N TYR A 69 -5.85 1.74 -4.75
CA TYR A 69 -6.95 1.72 -3.78
C TYR A 69 -8.09 2.64 -4.21
N TYR A 70 -7.77 3.82 -4.73
CA TYR A 70 -8.78 4.75 -5.22
C TYR A 70 -9.59 4.16 -6.38
N PHE A 71 -8.94 3.43 -7.29
CA PHE A 71 -9.56 2.69 -8.39
C PHE A 71 -10.58 1.64 -7.89
N ASN A 72 -10.35 1.07 -6.72
CA ASN A 72 -11.22 0.06 -6.08
C ASN A 72 -12.01 0.66 -4.90
N ASP A 73 -12.43 1.91 -4.96
CA ASP A 73 -13.24 2.59 -3.94
C ASP A 73 -12.64 2.56 -2.52
N GLY A 74 -11.33 2.47 -2.42
CA GLY A 74 -10.60 2.40 -1.14
C GLY A 74 -10.50 1.01 -0.52
N LEU A 75 -11.08 -0.03 -1.12
CA LEU A 75 -11.24 -1.36 -0.53
C LEU A 75 -9.95 -2.18 -0.57
N HIS A 76 -9.33 -2.32 -1.75
CA HIS A 76 -8.17 -3.18 -1.92
C HIS A 76 -7.26 -2.71 -3.08
N ASN A 77 -6.09 -3.37 -3.21
CA ASN A 77 -5.20 -3.27 -4.35
C ASN A 77 -4.71 -4.68 -4.77
N ALA A 78 -5.65 -5.63 -4.80
CA ALA A 78 -5.35 -7.03 -5.03
C ALA A 78 -5.58 -7.49 -6.49
N ASN A 79 -6.43 -6.79 -7.24
CA ASN A 79 -6.71 -7.03 -8.65
C ASN A 79 -5.63 -6.44 -9.57
N ASP A 80 -5.84 -6.57 -10.87
CA ASP A 80 -5.01 -5.93 -11.89
C ASP A 80 -5.35 -4.44 -11.99
N PHE A 81 -4.32 -3.62 -12.04
CA PHE A 81 -4.41 -2.18 -12.21
C PHE A 81 -3.47 -1.78 -13.35
N LYS A 82 -4.05 -1.61 -14.54
CA LYS A 82 -3.32 -1.42 -15.80
C LYS A 82 -2.75 -0.02 -15.92
N ALA A 83 -1.84 0.17 -16.87
CA ALA A 83 -1.27 1.50 -17.18
C ALA A 83 -2.38 2.51 -17.54
N ILE A 84 -3.35 2.08 -18.36
CA ILE A 84 -4.46 2.94 -18.77
C ILE A 84 -5.34 3.37 -17.59
N ASP A 85 -5.58 2.48 -16.64
CA ASP A 85 -6.33 2.79 -15.42
C ASP A 85 -5.58 3.81 -14.56
N CYS A 86 -4.24 3.66 -14.44
CA CYS A 86 -3.39 4.65 -13.75
C CYS A 86 -3.49 6.03 -14.39
N ILE A 87 -3.42 6.10 -15.74
CA ILE A 87 -3.52 7.35 -16.49
C ILE A 87 -4.89 8.00 -16.25
N GLN A 88 -5.97 7.23 -16.30
CA GLN A 88 -7.32 7.73 -16.07
C GLN A 88 -7.48 8.31 -14.67
N ILE A 89 -6.98 7.62 -13.64
CA ILE A 89 -7.03 8.09 -12.24
C ILE A 89 -6.23 9.38 -12.04
N ILE A 90 -5.09 9.54 -12.71
CA ILE A 90 -4.31 10.80 -12.65
C ILE A 90 -5.05 11.94 -13.39
N LEU A 91 -5.70 11.65 -14.52
CA LEU A 91 -6.54 12.63 -15.22
C LEU A 91 -7.76 13.02 -14.39
N GLU A 92 -8.37 12.07 -13.68
CA GLU A 92 -9.47 12.35 -12.76
C GLU A 92 -9.04 13.28 -11.62
N LEU A 93 -7.87 13.06 -11.03
CA LEU A 93 -7.29 13.97 -10.02
C LEU A 93 -7.17 15.40 -10.56
N LYS A 94 -6.65 15.58 -11.81
CA LYS A 94 -6.57 16.87 -12.49
C LYS A 94 -7.95 17.52 -12.62
N THR A 95 -8.95 16.76 -13.07
CA THR A 95 -10.29 17.26 -13.36
C THR A 95 -11.04 17.64 -12.10
N LEU A 96 -10.99 16.78 -11.07
CA LEU A 96 -11.70 16.99 -9.80
C LEU A 96 -11.20 18.22 -9.05
N PHE A 97 -9.88 18.37 -8.96
CA PHE A 97 -9.27 19.45 -8.18
C PHE A 97 -8.85 20.65 -9.04
N LYS A 98 -9.04 20.59 -10.37
CA LYS A 98 -8.67 21.66 -11.31
C LYS A 98 -7.23 22.15 -11.13
N ILE A 99 -6.31 21.22 -10.91
CA ILE A 99 -4.90 21.50 -10.65
C ILE A 99 -4.05 21.14 -11.87
N ASP A 100 -2.96 21.90 -12.05
CA ASP A 100 -1.95 21.59 -13.05
C ASP A 100 -1.07 20.45 -12.53
N LEU A 101 -1.00 19.34 -13.29
CA LEU A 101 -0.21 18.17 -12.94
C LEU A 101 1.30 18.43 -12.98
N ASP A 102 1.78 19.45 -13.68
CA ASP A 102 3.19 19.84 -13.70
C ASP A 102 3.64 20.47 -12.38
N LEU A 103 2.71 21.02 -11.60
CA LEU A 103 2.97 21.56 -10.26
C LEU A 103 3.06 20.46 -9.18
N LEU A 104 2.53 19.27 -9.47
CA LEU A 104 2.52 18.12 -8.56
C LEU A 104 3.85 17.37 -8.62
N LYS A 105 4.85 17.82 -7.86
CA LYS A 105 6.18 17.19 -7.83
C LYS A 105 6.15 15.88 -7.03
N ILE A 106 6.62 14.78 -7.63
CA ILE A 106 6.63 13.46 -6.99
C ILE A 106 7.84 13.33 -6.07
N VAL A 107 7.63 12.88 -4.83
CA VAL A 107 8.69 12.66 -3.84
C VAL A 107 8.71 11.26 -3.25
N ASN A 108 7.65 10.48 -3.47
CA ASN A 108 7.60 9.08 -3.07
C ASN A 108 6.71 8.31 -4.05
N ILE A 109 7.20 7.15 -4.50
CA ILE A 109 6.48 6.26 -5.39
C ILE A 109 6.60 4.82 -4.91
N GLU A 110 5.50 4.06 -5.02
CA GLU A 110 5.50 2.59 -4.94
C GLU A 110 4.84 2.05 -6.20
N PHE A 111 5.50 1.07 -6.82
CA PHE A 111 4.98 0.38 -7.98
C PHE A 111 5.31 -1.12 -7.92
N GLY A 112 4.47 -1.93 -8.50
CA GLY A 112 4.62 -3.38 -8.44
C GLY A 112 3.52 -4.11 -9.18
N LEU A 113 3.49 -5.44 -9.01
CA LEU A 113 2.51 -6.31 -9.64
C LEU A 113 2.12 -7.47 -8.71
N ASN A 114 0.98 -8.08 -9.06
CA ASN A 114 0.49 -9.32 -8.46
C ASN A 114 0.63 -10.45 -9.48
N ILE A 115 1.13 -11.62 -9.05
CA ILE A 115 1.09 -12.87 -9.82
C ILE A 115 0.57 -13.99 -8.92
N VAL A 116 -0.04 -15.00 -9.49
CA VAL A 116 -0.34 -16.24 -8.75
C VAL A 116 0.94 -17.07 -8.69
N SER A 117 1.40 -17.36 -7.48
CA SER A 117 2.61 -18.16 -7.25
C SER A 117 2.43 -19.58 -7.78
N PRO A 118 3.46 -20.16 -8.43
CA PRO A 118 3.41 -21.54 -8.91
C PRO A 118 3.59 -22.58 -7.78
N ILE A 119 3.82 -22.15 -6.56
CA ILE A 119 3.93 -22.94 -5.33
C ILE A 119 3.18 -22.25 -4.19
N ASP A 120 3.05 -22.94 -3.05
CA ASP A 120 2.51 -22.33 -1.84
C ASP A 120 3.20 -20.99 -1.54
N ILE A 121 2.40 -19.94 -1.33
CA ILE A 121 2.89 -18.57 -1.19
C ILE A 121 3.77 -18.40 0.04
N LYS A 122 3.53 -19.14 1.12
CA LYS A 122 4.33 -19.05 2.35
C LYS A 122 5.73 -19.61 2.11
N LYS A 123 5.82 -20.72 1.34
CA LYS A 123 7.10 -21.29 0.91
C LYS A 123 7.84 -20.30 0.01
N LEU A 124 7.17 -19.71 -0.99
CA LEU A 124 7.80 -18.73 -1.87
C LEU A 124 8.41 -17.57 -1.08
N ILE A 125 7.65 -17.00 -0.12
CA ILE A 125 8.17 -15.93 0.74
C ILE A 125 9.35 -16.41 1.59
N ALA A 126 9.31 -17.63 2.12
CA ALA A 126 10.42 -18.20 2.88
C ALA A 126 11.71 -18.31 2.04
N PHE A 127 11.60 -18.69 0.77
CA PHE A 127 12.72 -18.89 -0.15
C PHE A 127 13.41 -17.60 -0.62
N LEU A 128 12.81 -16.43 -0.46
CA LEU A 128 13.44 -15.15 -0.75
C LEU A 128 14.53 -14.85 0.29
N LEU A 129 15.79 -14.82 -0.12
CA LEU A 129 16.93 -14.59 0.80
C LEU A 129 17.54 -13.20 0.66
N TYR A 130 17.95 -12.82 -0.52
CA TYR A 130 18.66 -11.57 -0.78
C TYR A 130 18.12 -10.88 -2.04
N HIS A 131 18.16 -9.56 -2.03
CA HIS A 131 18.08 -8.74 -3.22
C HIS A 131 19.43 -8.02 -3.38
N GLU A 132 20.13 -8.26 -4.49
CA GLU A 132 21.55 -7.91 -4.61
C GLU A 132 22.36 -8.59 -3.48
N ARG A 133 22.86 -7.80 -2.55
CA ARG A 133 23.57 -8.27 -1.35
C ARG A 133 22.77 -7.98 -0.05
N ASN A 134 21.61 -7.37 -0.15
CA ASN A 134 20.80 -6.98 1.00
C ASN A 134 19.81 -8.09 1.33
N GLU A 135 19.83 -8.55 2.57
CA GLU A 135 18.93 -9.60 3.05
C GLU A 135 17.47 -9.17 2.99
N PHE A 136 16.60 -10.11 2.65
CA PHE A 136 15.16 -9.97 2.82
C PHE A 136 14.77 -10.17 4.28
N LYS A 137 14.57 -9.08 5.00
CA LYS A 137 14.14 -9.09 6.41
C LYS A 137 12.62 -9.18 6.51
N THR A 138 12.13 -9.96 7.47
CA THR A 138 10.70 -10.05 7.77
C THR A 138 10.12 -8.69 8.16
N ASP A 139 9.00 -8.33 7.59
CA ASP A 139 8.25 -7.13 7.97
C ASP A 139 7.30 -7.46 9.12
N ARG A 140 7.54 -6.88 10.30
CA ARG A 140 6.72 -7.14 11.49
C ARG A 140 5.28 -6.64 11.35
N GLY A 141 5.03 -5.71 10.44
CA GLY A 141 3.71 -5.12 10.23
C GLY A 141 2.75 -5.94 9.35
N LEU A 142 3.23 -6.98 8.68
CA LEU A 142 2.44 -7.80 7.76
C LEU A 142 2.94 -9.24 7.75
N ALA A 143 2.05 -10.19 8.03
CA ALA A 143 2.37 -11.61 7.97
C ALA A 143 2.83 -12.03 6.56
N TYR A 144 3.79 -12.96 6.50
CA TYR A 144 4.39 -13.42 5.24
C TYR A 144 4.79 -12.27 4.30
N SER A 145 5.49 -11.29 4.88
CA SER A 145 6.03 -10.14 4.17
C SER A 145 7.52 -9.98 4.48
N LYS A 146 8.29 -9.73 3.44
CA LYS A 146 9.71 -9.44 3.54
C LYS A 146 10.04 -8.14 2.80
N LYS A 147 11.05 -7.44 3.29
CA LYS A 147 11.61 -6.26 2.62
C LYS A 147 13.13 -6.31 2.61
N SER A 148 13.71 -5.89 1.49
CA SER A 148 15.14 -5.74 1.31
C SER A 148 15.48 -4.29 1.01
N PHE A 149 16.50 -3.76 1.66
CA PHE A 149 16.99 -2.41 1.51
C PHE A 149 18.45 -2.31 1.92
N LYS A 150 19.16 -1.34 1.36
CA LYS A 150 20.51 -1.00 1.79
C LYS A 150 20.45 -0.28 3.13
N ALA A 151 21.27 -0.69 4.08
CA ALA A 151 21.45 0.06 5.33
C ALA A 151 22.39 1.26 5.12
N ASN A 152 22.09 2.39 5.75
CA ASN A 152 23.01 3.51 5.89
C ASN A 152 24.11 3.18 6.92
N ALA A 153 25.14 4.01 7.02
CA ALA A 153 26.24 3.81 7.95
C ALA A 153 25.80 3.73 9.43
N ASN A 154 24.72 4.45 9.78
CA ASN A 154 24.11 4.42 11.12
C ASN A 154 23.09 3.28 11.33
N GLY A 155 23.03 2.29 10.44
CA GLY A 155 22.10 1.16 10.51
C GLY A 155 20.67 1.47 10.09
N THR A 156 20.31 2.73 9.82
CA THR A 156 18.95 3.08 9.36
C THR A 156 18.71 2.63 7.93
N MET A 157 17.43 2.46 7.57
CA MET A 157 17.01 2.07 6.23
C MET A 157 17.28 3.19 5.22
N ASN A 158 18.05 2.88 4.18
CA ASN A 158 18.17 3.76 3.02
C ASN A 158 16.85 3.70 2.21
N THR A 159 16.26 4.86 1.98
CA THR A 159 14.96 4.99 1.33
C THR A 159 15.05 5.21 -0.18
N TYR A 160 16.27 5.14 -0.76
CA TYR A 160 16.48 5.28 -2.20
C TYR A 160 15.78 4.16 -2.99
N LYS A 161 15.93 2.91 -2.53
CA LYS A 161 15.27 1.74 -3.11
C LYS A 161 14.96 0.71 -2.02
N ILE A 162 13.70 0.34 -1.92
CA ILE A 162 13.22 -0.70 -0.99
C ILE A 162 12.44 -1.70 -1.84
N ILE A 163 12.83 -2.96 -1.79
CA ILE A 163 12.11 -4.07 -2.43
C ILE A 163 11.21 -4.70 -1.39
N LYS A 164 9.94 -4.89 -1.71
CA LYS A 164 8.95 -5.56 -0.86
C LYS A 164 8.40 -6.77 -1.59
N ALA A 165 8.26 -7.87 -0.88
CA ALA A 165 7.71 -9.11 -1.39
C ALA A 165 6.81 -9.73 -0.33
N TYR A 166 5.54 -10.01 -0.66
CA TYR A 166 4.60 -10.51 0.33
C TYR A 166 3.42 -11.28 -0.25
N ALA A 167 2.78 -12.05 0.62
CA ALA A 167 1.62 -12.87 0.32
C ALA A 167 0.36 -11.99 0.24
N LYS A 168 0.05 -11.48 -0.95
CA LYS A 168 -1.10 -10.62 -1.20
C LYS A 168 -2.42 -11.34 -1.01
N GLY A 169 -2.49 -12.61 -1.43
CA GLY A 169 -3.67 -13.46 -1.26
C GLY A 169 -4.08 -13.65 0.20
N LEU A 170 -3.10 -13.73 1.12
CA LEU A 170 -3.40 -13.80 2.55
C LEU A 170 -3.87 -12.45 3.12
N GLN A 171 -3.55 -11.35 2.46
CA GLN A 171 -4.02 -10.02 2.87
C GLN A 171 -5.45 -9.73 2.39
N PHE A 172 -5.82 -10.23 1.22
CA PHE A 172 -7.11 -9.99 0.57
C PHE A 172 -7.65 -11.27 -0.07
N PRO A 173 -8.01 -12.28 0.71
CA PRO A 173 -8.44 -13.59 0.19
C PRO A 173 -9.74 -13.52 -0.61
N GLU A 174 -10.58 -12.50 -0.37
CA GLU A 174 -11.84 -12.31 -1.09
C GLU A 174 -11.65 -11.63 -2.46
N HIS A 175 -10.48 -11.04 -2.72
CA HIS A 175 -10.25 -10.22 -3.91
C HIS A 175 -9.19 -10.77 -4.86
N CYS A 176 -8.47 -11.81 -4.47
CA CYS A 176 -7.49 -12.48 -5.32
C CYS A 176 -7.21 -13.91 -4.83
N ASP A 177 -6.55 -14.71 -5.67
CA ASP A 177 -6.13 -16.07 -5.30
C ASP A 177 -5.29 -16.07 -4.03
N ILE A 178 -5.47 -17.08 -3.17
CA ILE A 178 -4.75 -17.22 -1.90
C ILE A 178 -3.24 -17.26 -2.08
N ASN A 179 -2.76 -17.79 -3.21
CA ASN A 179 -1.35 -17.85 -3.59
C ASN A 179 -0.85 -16.60 -4.32
N THR A 180 -1.61 -15.50 -4.27
CA THR A 180 -1.16 -14.26 -4.90
C THR A 180 0.08 -13.72 -4.21
N PHE A 181 1.16 -13.66 -4.96
CA PHE A 181 2.45 -13.04 -4.63
C PHE A 181 2.47 -11.61 -5.15
N ARG A 182 2.90 -10.69 -4.29
CA ARG A 182 3.15 -9.31 -4.70
C ARG A 182 4.62 -8.96 -4.58
N PHE A 183 5.15 -8.38 -5.65
CA PHE A 183 6.48 -7.80 -5.72
C PHE A 183 6.38 -6.29 -5.97
N GLU A 184 6.98 -5.49 -5.07
CA GLU A 184 6.90 -4.02 -5.11
C GLU A 184 8.27 -3.38 -4.96
N ILE A 185 8.44 -2.26 -5.66
CA ILE A 185 9.57 -1.34 -5.53
C ILE A 185 9.03 -0.03 -4.96
N LYS A 186 9.66 0.42 -3.88
CA LYS A 186 9.35 1.69 -3.22
C LYS A 186 10.57 2.59 -3.18
N SER A 187 10.39 3.86 -3.51
CA SER A 187 11.40 4.89 -3.28
C SER A 187 10.78 6.14 -2.66
N LYS A 188 11.49 6.70 -1.66
CA LYS A 188 11.18 8.01 -1.07
C LYS A 188 12.19 9.10 -1.51
N GLN A 189 12.89 8.85 -2.61
CA GLN A 189 13.88 9.78 -3.15
C GLN A 189 13.65 9.95 -4.64
N SER A 190 13.37 11.18 -5.06
CA SER A 190 13.10 11.53 -6.46
C SER A 190 14.22 11.11 -7.41
N LYS A 191 15.47 11.18 -6.97
CA LYS A 191 16.63 10.72 -7.75
C LYS A 191 16.48 9.31 -8.32
N TYR A 192 15.77 8.40 -7.62
CA TYR A 192 15.56 7.04 -8.11
C TYR A 192 14.61 6.99 -9.31
N PHE A 193 13.47 7.65 -9.23
CA PHE A 193 12.47 7.56 -10.28
C PHE A 193 12.60 8.65 -11.36
N ASN A 194 13.38 9.71 -11.11
CA ASN A 194 13.72 10.69 -12.13
C ASN A 194 14.52 10.06 -13.31
N GLN A 195 15.27 8.98 -13.06
CA GLN A 195 15.96 8.23 -14.14
C GLN A 195 14.98 7.58 -15.13
N PHE A 196 13.72 7.42 -14.77
CA PHE A 196 12.65 6.93 -15.66
C PHE A 196 11.90 8.06 -16.36
N GLY A 197 12.28 9.33 -16.11
CA GLY A 197 11.59 10.52 -16.62
C GLY A 197 10.34 10.87 -15.81
N ILE A 198 10.26 10.45 -14.55
CA ILE A 198 9.14 10.71 -13.65
C ILE A 198 9.56 11.83 -12.67
N TYR A 199 9.05 13.05 -12.87
CA TYR A 199 9.30 14.22 -12.03
C TYR A 199 8.01 14.75 -11.41
N THR A 200 6.94 14.82 -12.21
CA THR A 200 5.64 15.38 -11.84
C THR A 200 4.53 14.38 -12.16
N ALA A 201 3.32 14.67 -11.66
CA ALA A 201 2.15 13.86 -11.98
C ALA A 201 1.83 13.84 -13.48
N ASN A 202 2.20 14.90 -14.24
CA ASN A 202 2.00 14.96 -15.68
C ASN A 202 2.84 13.90 -16.44
N ASP A 203 4.01 13.52 -15.92
CA ASP A 203 4.82 12.46 -16.51
C ASP A 203 4.14 11.09 -16.45
N LEU A 204 3.27 10.87 -15.45
CA LEU A 204 2.52 9.63 -15.31
C LEU A 204 1.39 9.48 -16.34
N LEU A 205 1.11 10.50 -17.15
CA LEU A 205 0.22 10.40 -18.31
C LEU A 205 0.90 9.77 -19.53
N LYS A 206 2.24 9.70 -19.52
CA LYS A 206 3.04 9.16 -20.63
C LYS A 206 3.15 7.64 -20.50
N TYR A 207 2.67 6.91 -21.49
CA TYR A 207 2.74 5.45 -21.51
C TYR A 207 4.18 4.91 -21.36
N ASP A 208 5.17 5.62 -21.90
CA ASP A 208 6.59 5.27 -21.80
C ASP A 208 7.08 5.12 -20.35
N CYS A 209 6.50 5.86 -19.38
CA CYS A 209 6.80 5.68 -17.97
C CYS A 209 6.48 4.26 -17.47
N TYR A 210 5.35 3.70 -17.91
CA TYR A 210 4.93 2.35 -17.49
C TYR A 210 5.77 1.26 -18.14
N VAL A 211 6.26 1.48 -19.36
CA VAL A 211 7.25 0.61 -20.00
C VAL A 211 8.56 0.59 -19.18
N LYS A 212 9.07 1.76 -18.81
CA LYS A 212 10.29 1.88 -18.00
C LYS A 212 10.13 1.27 -16.60
N ILE A 213 8.99 1.52 -15.94
CA ILE A 213 8.64 0.90 -14.65
C ILE A 213 8.60 -0.64 -14.78
N SER A 214 7.99 -1.16 -15.84
CA SER A 214 7.93 -2.61 -16.09
C SER A 214 9.31 -3.23 -16.25
N ASN A 215 10.18 -2.60 -17.04
CA ASN A 215 11.55 -3.04 -17.24
C ASN A 215 12.35 -3.00 -15.93
N GLU A 216 12.12 -2.00 -15.08
CA GLU A 216 12.77 -1.93 -13.77
C GLU A 216 12.29 -3.04 -12.83
N ILE A 217 11.00 -3.40 -12.86
CA ILE A 217 10.47 -4.53 -12.05
C ILE A 217 11.18 -5.84 -12.46
N ILE A 218 11.30 -6.12 -13.77
CA ILE A 218 12.00 -7.31 -14.29
C ILE A 218 13.46 -7.28 -13.82
N LYS A 219 14.17 -6.20 -14.04
CA LYS A 219 15.57 -6.02 -13.64
C LYS A 219 15.80 -6.18 -12.14
N GLU A 220 14.90 -5.68 -11.32
CA GLU A 220 15.03 -5.81 -9.86
C GLU A 220 14.67 -7.22 -9.39
N PHE A 221 13.72 -7.92 -10.04
CA PHE A 221 13.42 -9.30 -9.71
C PHE A 221 14.57 -10.24 -10.15
N ASP A 222 15.23 -10.00 -11.27
CA ASP A 222 16.44 -10.76 -11.67
C ASP A 222 17.53 -10.75 -10.59
N LYS A 223 17.63 -9.65 -9.84
CA LYS A 223 18.62 -9.53 -8.75
C LYS A 223 18.24 -10.28 -7.48
N VAL A 224 17.03 -10.85 -7.41
CA VAL A 224 16.58 -11.62 -6.25
C VAL A 224 17.30 -12.97 -6.22
N LEU A 225 17.92 -13.26 -5.10
CA LEU A 225 18.39 -14.59 -4.75
C LEU A 225 17.25 -15.37 -4.11
N LEU A 226 16.73 -16.32 -4.86
CA LEU A 226 15.68 -17.24 -4.45
C LEU A 226 16.29 -18.62 -4.23
N LEU A 227 16.06 -19.24 -3.07
CA LEU A 227 16.42 -20.64 -2.85
C LEU A 227 15.35 -21.51 -3.49
N ASP A 228 15.75 -22.27 -4.50
CA ASP A 228 14.84 -23.18 -5.20
C ASP A 228 14.88 -24.56 -4.54
N CYS A 229 14.10 -24.73 -3.48
CA CYS A 229 13.98 -26.03 -2.79
C CYS A 229 12.87 -26.92 -3.37
N GLU A 230 12.17 -26.50 -4.41
CA GLU A 230 11.07 -27.25 -5.04
C GLU A 230 11.49 -27.94 -6.33
N THR A 231 12.55 -27.46 -6.99
CA THR A 231 13.04 -28.03 -8.25
C THR A 231 13.83 -29.31 -7.98
N ASP A 232 13.55 -30.37 -8.77
CA ASP A 232 14.35 -31.57 -8.78
C ASP A 232 15.64 -31.35 -9.59
N PHE A 233 16.76 -31.43 -8.92
CA PHE A 233 18.09 -31.29 -9.49
C PHE A 233 18.80 -32.65 -9.78
N SER A 234 18.09 -33.77 -9.76
CA SER A 234 18.64 -35.13 -9.99
C SER A 234 19.27 -35.28 -11.38
N SER A 235 18.80 -34.54 -12.38
CA SER A 235 19.32 -34.53 -13.75
C SER A 235 20.71 -33.87 -13.91
N LEU A 236 21.18 -33.13 -12.90
CA LEU A 236 22.47 -32.46 -12.91
C LEU A 236 23.61 -33.47 -12.68
N LYS A 237 24.83 -33.13 -13.15
CA LYS A 237 26.04 -33.89 -12.85
C LYS A 237 26.29 -33.95 -11.34
N ALA A 238 26.84 -35.04 -10.82
CA ALA A 238 27.09 -35.22 -9.38
C ALA A 238 27.87 -34.06 -8.73
N SER A 239 28.85 -33.48 -9.43
CA SER A 239 29.59 -32.30 -8.94
C SER A 239 28.74 -31.01 -8.84
N GLU A 240 27.68 -30.90 -9.67
CA GLU A 240 26.73 -29.78 -9.63
C GLU A 240 25.68 -30.01 -8.56
N GLN A 241 25.24 -31.25 -8.36
CA GLN A 241 24.33 -31.60 -7.26
C GLN A 241 24.96 -31.28 -5.90
N THR A 242 26.25 -31.61 -5.70
CA THR A 242 26.99 -31.24 -4.48
C THR A 242 27.05 -29.74 -4.29
N LYS A 243 27.26 -28.95 -5.36
CA LYS A 243 27.26 -27.47 -5.28
C LYS A 243 25.88 -26.91 -4.98
N ILE A 244 24.82 -27.42 -5.62
CA ILE A 244 23.45 -27.00 -5.39
C ILE A 244 23.04 -27.25 -3.93
N THR A 245 23.32 -28.45 -3.39
CA THR A 245 23.06 -28.79 -1.99
C THR A 245 23.73 -27.81 -1.04
N LYS A 246 24.97 -27.41 -1.32
CA LYS A 246 25.65 -26.34 -0.55
C LYS A 246 24.92 -25.00 -0.65
N TYR A 247 24.47 -24.59 -1.85
CA TYR A 247 23.81 -23.29 -2.07
C TYR A 247 22.38 -23.24 -1.53
N LEU A 248 21.69 -24.39 -1.40
CA LEU A 248 20.37 -24.47 -0.78
C LEU A 248 20.41 -24.27 0.74
N ASN A 249 21.60 -24.29 1.34
CA ASN A 249 21.77 -23.98 2.76
C ASN A 249 21.87 -22.46 2.98
N THR A 250 20.96 -21.91 3.77
CA THR A 250 20.90 -20.47 4.10
C THR A 250 22.16 -19.96 4.77
N LEU A 251 22.82 -20.77 5.62
CA LEU A 251 24.09 -20.41 6.28
C LEU A 251 25.21 -20.16 5.29
N THR A 252 25.21 -20.85 4.15
CA THR A 252 26.18 -20.59 3.08
C THR A 252 26.08 -19.14 2.61
N TRP A 253 24.91 -18.66 2.34
CA TRP A 253 24.66 -17.28 1.88
C TRP A 253 24.91 -16.25 2.97
N PHE A 254 24.55 -16.57 4.23
CA PHE A 254 24.89 -15.72 5.36
C PHE A 254 26.40 -15.51 5.43
N ASN A 255 27.21 -16.59 5.45
CA ASN A 255 28.67 -16.51 5.51
C ASN A 255 29.26 -15.74 4.31
N ILE A 256 28.73 -15.97 3.09
CA ILE A 256 29.16 -15.24 1.89
C ILE A 256 28.83 -13.75 1.99
N SER A 257 27.68 -13.39 2.59
CA SER A 257 27.24 -11.99 2.73
C SER A 257 28.12 -11.20 3.72
N GLN A 258 28.70 -11.87 4.71
CA GLN A 258 29.62 -11.26 5.69
C GLN A 258 31.04 -11.06 5.15
N ASP A 259 31.36 -11.67 4.01
CA ASP A 259 32.69 -11.55 3.40
C ASP A 259 33.00 -10.07 3.05
N PRO A 260 34.14 -9.53 3.46
CA PRO A 260 34.55 -8.17 3.16
C PRO A 260 34.68 -7.90 1.67
N TYR A 261 35.03 -8.95 0.88
CA TYR A 261 35.15 -8.85 -0.57
C TYR A 261 33.75 -8.89 -1.24
N LYS A 262 33.17 -7.72 -1.48
CA LYS A 262 31.83 -7.56 -2.07
C LYS A 262 31.60 -8.38 -3.34
N ASN A 263 32.64 -8.57 -4.15
CA ASN A 263 32.57 -9.33 -5.41
C ASN A 263 32.32 -10.84 -5.20
N ARG A 264 32.66 -11.40 -4.02
CA ARG A 264 32.45 -12.82 -3.73
C ARG A 264 30.98 -13.19 -3.77
N PHE A 265 30.11 -12.39 -3.14
CA PHE A 265 28.67 -12.62 -3.16
C PHE A 265 28.13 -12.71 -4.59
N ASN A 266 28.49 -11.75 -5.46
CA ASN A 266 28.03 -11.73 -6.85
C ASN A 266 28.56 -12.93 -7.65
N LYS A 267 29.84 -13.30 -7.46
CA LYS A 267 30.44 -14.48 -8.11
C LYS A 267 29.72 -15.78 -7.72
N GLU A 268 29.44 -15.98 -6.42
CA GLU A 268 28.78 -17.19 -5.94
C GLU A 268 27.29 -17.20 -6.37
N ARG A 269 26.61 -16.03 -6.36
CA ARG A 269 25.26 -15.92 -6.92
C ARG A 269 25.21 -16.30 -8.40
N THR A 270 26.13 -15.78 -9.20
CA THR A 270 26.21 -16.14 -10.63
C THR A 270 26.42 -17.63 -10.83
N LYS A 271 27.31 -18.27 -10.05
CA LYS A 271 27.52 -19.72 -10.08
C LYS A 271 26.25 -20.49 -9.72
N TYR A 272 25.57 -20.09 -8.65
CA TYR A 272 24.30 -20.69 -8.25
C TYR A 272 23.27 -20.61 -9.38
N LEU A 273 23.03 -19.41 -9.90
CA LEU A 273 22.06 -19.19 -10.98
C LEU A 273 22.43 -19.96 -12.25
N SER A 274 23.73 -20.07 -12.59
CA SER A 274 24.20 -20.84 -13.75
C SER A 274 23.96 -22.35 -13.62
N ILE A 275 23.92 -22.87 -12.39
CA ILE A 275 23.59 -24.30 -12.16
C ILE A 275 22.06 -24.47 -12.21
N VAL A 276 21.30 -23.59 -11.52
CA VAL A 276 19.82 -23.62 -11.49
C VAL A 276 19.24 -23.49 -12.90
N SER A 277 19.80 -22.61 -13.74
CA SER A 277 19.31 -22.37 -15.11
C SER A 277 19.47 -23.56 -16.05
N LYS A 278 20.26 -24.60 -15.68
CA LYS A 278 20.35 -25.84 -16.45
C LYS A 278 19.10 -26.71 -16.35
N VAL A 279 18.28 -26.47 -15.33
CA VAL A 279 16.97 -27.11 -15.18
C VAL A 279 15.92 -26.16 -15.68
N GLU A 280 15.30 -26.47 -16.80
CA GLU A 280 14.43 -25.54 -17.55
C GLU A 280 13.25 -25.00 -16.71
N ASN A 281 12.59 -25.88 -15.95
CA ASN A 281 11.42 -25.55 -15.12
C ASN A 281 11.76 -25.16 -13.68
N ASN A 282 12.95 -24.59 -13.44
CA ASN A 282 13.30 -24.10 -12.12
C ASN A 282 12.35 -23.00 -11.65
N LEU A 283 12.21 -22.87 -10.32
CA LEU A 283 11.24 -21.98 -9.70
C LEU A 283 11.45 -20.51 -10.10
N LYS A 284 12.71 -20.07 -10.21
CA LYS A 284 13.01 -18.69 -10.58
C LYS A 284 12.51 -18.37 -11.98
N ASN A 285 12.80 -19.22 -12.97
CA ASN A 285 12.34 -19.05 -14.35
C ASN A 285 10.81 -19.05 -14.43
N ARG A 286 10.15 -19.94 -13.69
CA ARG A 286 8.67 -19.98 -13.63
C ARG A 286 8.09 -18.65 -13.15
N ILE A 287 8.66 -18.06 -12.10
CA ILE A 287 8.18 -16.78 -11.55
C ILE A 287 8.51 -15.62 -12.51
N GLU A 288 9.72 -15.59 -13.09
CA GLU A 288 10.12 -14.58 -14.07
C GLU A 288 9.19 -14.56 -15.29
N ASN A 289 8.83 -15.72 -15.81
CA ASN A 289 7.87 -15.86 -16.90
C ASN A 289 6.47 -15.36 -16.52
N LEU A 290 6.02 -15.59 -15.29
CA LEU A 290 4.74 -15.07 -14.79
C LEU A 290 4.79 -13.54 -14.63
N ILE A 291 5.89 -13.00 -14.13
CA ILE A 291 6.11 -11.54 -14.01
C ILE A 291 6.08 -10.91 -15.40
N PHE A 292 6.83 -11.47 -16.35
CA PHE A 292 6.88 -10.96 -17.72
C PHE A 292 5.49 -10.94 -18.37
N LYS A 293 4.77 -12.06 -18.37
CA LYS A 293 3.41 -12.17 -18.90
C LYS A 293 2.45 -11.18 -18.24
N LYS A 294 2.53 -11.05 -16.91
CA LYS A 294 1.69 -10.10 -16.17
C LYS A 294 2.01 -8.65 -16.54
N LEU A 295 3.27 -8.29 -16.69
CA LEU A 295 3.65 -6.92 -17.08
C LEU A 295 3.20 -6.58 -18.50
N GLU A 296 3.26 -7.54 -19.44
CA GLU A 296 2.71 -7.33 -20.79
C GLU A 296 1.19 -7.05 -20.72
N LEU A 297 0.45 -7.85 -19.96
CA LEU A 297 -0.99 -7.62 -19.74
C LEU A 297 -1.26 -6.24 -19.11
N LEU A 298 -0.49 -5.85 -18.10
CA LEU A 298 -0.68 -4.57 -17.39
C LEU A 298 -0.33 -3.34 -18.26
N LYS A 299 0.56 -3.51 -19.23
CA LYS A 299 0.91 -2.46 -20.19
C LYS A 299 -0.13 -2.32 -21.30
N THR A 300 -0.51 -3.42 -21.96
CA THR A 300 -1.26 -3.37 -23.22
C THR A 300 -2.78 -3.47 -23.05
N GLY A 301 -3.28 -4.01 -21.92
CA GLY A 301 -4.68 -4.45 -21.84
C GLY A 301 -4.88 -5.82 -22.53
N ASP A 302 -6.12 -6.26 -22.72
CA ASP A 302 -6.41 -7.58 -23.28
C ASP A 302 -5.79 -7.80 -24.65
N ASN A 303 -5.11 -8.94 -24.83
CA ASN A 303 -4.52 -9.35 -26.12
C ASN A 303 -5.54 -9.60 -27.24
N SER A 304 -6.83 -9.42 -26.99
CA SER A 304 -7.90 -9.71 -27.96
C SER A 304 -8.12 -8.62 -29.02
N THR A 305 -7.38 -7.49 -28.96
CA THR A 305 -7.58 -6.38 -29.91
C THR A 305 -6.28 -5.85 -30.51
N GLN A 306 -5.38 -6.74 -30.95
CA GLN A 306 -4.13 -6.30 -31.61
C GLN A 306 -4.30 -5.88 -33.09
N ASN A 307 -5.48 -5.80 -33.65
CA ASN A 307 -5.64 -5.50 -35.09
C ASN A 307 -6.54 -4.34 -35.48
N GLU A 308 -7.02 -3.50 -34.56
CA GLU A 308 -7.76 -2.32 -35.03
C GLU A 308 -7.38 -1.02 -34.31
N SER A 309 -6.80 -0.14 -35.11
CA SER A 309 -6.75 1.31 -35.02
C SER A 309 -5.90 1.95 -33.90
N LYS A 310 -4.70 2.35 -34.34
CA LYS A 310 -3.84 3.34 -33.67
C LYS A 310 -4.44 4.74 -33.54
N THR A 311 -5.72 4.94 -33.83
CA THR A 311 -6.38 6.26 -33.84
C THR A 311 -7.88 6.13 -33.57
N LYS A 312 -8.30 5.64 -32.41
CA LYS A 312 -9.61 6.02 -31.91
C LYS A 312 -9.41 6.95 -30.73
N SER A 313 -9.72 8.20 -31.02
CA SER A 313 -9.65 9.36 -30.17
C SER A 313 -10.15 9.10 -28.75
N PHE A 314 -9.42 9.65 -27.79
CA PHE A 314 -9.75 9.78 -26.37
C PHE A 314 -11.19 10.26 -26.04
N GLN A 315 -11.99 10.62 -27.05
CA GLN A 315 -13.33 11.18 -26.87
C GLN A 315 -14.43 10.15 -26.57
N ASN A 316 -14.28 8.88 -26.97
CA ASN A 316 -15.35 7.86 -26.76
C ASN A 316 -15.26 7.11 -25.41
N ILE A 317 -14.18 7.28 -24.65
CA ILE A 317 -14.04 6.66 -23.31
C ILE A 317 -14.79 7.47 -22.24
N LYS A 318 -15.12 8.73 -22.53
CA LYS A 318 -15.78 9.65 -21.57
C LYS A 318 -17.20 9.28 -21.18
N SER A 319 -17.97 8.57 -22.01
CA SER A 319 -19.41 8.38 -21.73
C SER A 319 -19.75 7.23 -20.79
N GLY A 320 -18.91 6.17 -20.74
CA GLY A 320 -19.18 4.99 -19.91
C GLY A 320 -18.79 5.13 -18.44
N TYR A 321 -17.74 5.90 -18.16
CA TYR A 321 -17.21 6.05 -16.80
C TYR A 321 -17.97 7.09 -15.98
N TYR A 322 -18.37 8.19 -16.62
CA TYR A 322 -19.20 9.22 -15.96
C TYR A 322 -20.57 8.71 -15.55
N SER A 323 -21.13 7.73 -16.26
CA SER A 323 -22.45 7.14 -15.91
C SER A 323 -22.41 6.27 -14.65
N ARG A 324 -21.24 5.76 -14.23
CA ARG A 324 -21.08 5.01 -12.98
C ARG A 324 -20.87 5.91 -11.76
N ILE A 325 -20.23 7.08 -11.94
CA ILE A 325 -19.90 7.99 -10.83
C ILE A 325 -21.09 8.90 -10.48
N TYR A 326 -21.97 9.21 -11.42
CA TYR A 326 -23.09 10.15 -11.24
C TYR A 326 -24.48 9.51 -11.09
N LYS A 327 -24.59 8.19 -10.93
CA LYS A 327 -25.88 7.57 -10.55
C LYS A 327 -26.27 7.73 -9.06
N GLY A 328 -25.56 8.54 -8.35
CA GLY A 328 -25.86 8.92 -6.97
C GLY A 328 -26.31 10.36 -6.82
N GLY A 329 -27.29 10.83 -7.59
CA GLY A 329 -27.76 12.20 -7.43
C GLY A 329 -28.79 12.65 -8.45
N ASN A 330 -29.95 12.02 -8.48
CA ASN A 330 -31.19 12.71 -8.86
C ASN A 330 -32.34 12.04 -8.09
N VAL A 331 -32.75 12.72 -7.05
CA VAL A 331 -33.98 12.46 -6.33
C VAL A 331 -35.11 13.01 -7.20
N THR A 332 -35.71 12.18 -8.02
CA THR A 332 -37.11 12.33 -8.43
C THR A 332 -37.91 11.41 -7.55
N GLN A 333 -38.78 12.03 -6.78
CA GLN A 333 -39.83 11.36 -6.01
C GLN A 333 -40.62 10.41 -6.92
N THR A 334 -40.55 9.10 -6.64
CA THR A 334 -41.71 8.20 -6.75
C THR A 334 -41.35 6.87 -6.09
N GLU A 335 -42.30 6.44 -5.26
CA GLU A 335 -42.51 5.12 -4.72
C GLU A 335 -41.64 4.66 -3.55
N LYS A 336 -42.32 4.66 -2.39
CA LYS A 336 -41.97 4.01 -1.13
C LYS A 336 -41.89 2.50 -1.34
N THR A 337 -40.68 2.00 -1.48
CA THR A 337 -40.36 0.64 -1.01
C THR A 337 -39.72 0.79 0.36
N THR A 338 -40.39 0.28 1.35
CA THR A 338 -39.92 0.22 2.74
C THR A 338 -38.78 -0.77 2.85
N ASP A 339 -37.53 -0.34 2.55
CA ASP A 339 -36.36 -1.03 3.03
C ASP A 339 -36.33 -0.90 4.55
N LYS A 340 -36.53 -2.03 5.23
CA LYS A 340 -36.34 -2.15 6.66
C LYS A 340 -34.84 -1.92 6.92
N GLN A 341 -34.43 -0.69 7.17
CA GLN A 341 -33.15 -0.39 7.74
C GLN A 341 -33.04 -1.15 9.05
N GLU A 342 -32.16 -2.16 9.12
CA GLU A 342 -31.91 -2.89 10.36
C GLU A 342 -31.44 -1.89 11.42
N ARG A 343 -32.19 -1.79 12.51
CA ARG A 343 -31.86 -0.89 13.62
C ARG A 343 -30.56 -1.36 14.27
N ARG A 344 -29.56 -0.52 14.30
CA ARG A 344 -28.32 -0.76 15.02
C ARG A 344 -28.47 -0.29 16.46
N ILE A 345 -28.25 -1.21 17.40
CA ILE A 345 -28.45 -0.95 18.82
C ILE A 345 -27.13 -1.11 19.56
N CYS A 346 -26.77 -0.10 20.38
CA CYS A 346 -25.60 -0.15 21.24
C CYS A 346 -25.67 -1.38 22.17
N ARG A 347 -24.63 -2.20 22.20
CA ARG A 347 -24.55 -3.40 23.03
C ARG A 347 -24.69 -3.12 24.53
N VAL A 348 -24.26 -1.96 25.00
CA VAL A 348 -24.28 -1.55 26.41
C VAL A 348 -25.52 -0.75 26.77
N THR A 349 -25.68 0.40 26.13
CA THR A 349 -26.74 1.35 26.52
C THR A 349 -28.10 1.04 25.93
N LYS A 350 -28.17 0.07 24.99
CA LYS A 350 -29.37 -0.29 24.22
C LYS A 350 -30.00 0.88 23.44
N LEU A 351 -29.27 1.96 23.28
CA LEU A 351 -29.69 3.10 22.46
C LEU A 351 -29.58 2.77 20.98
N ASP A 352 -30.50 3.30 20.19
CA ASP A 352 -30.43 3.25 18.73
C ASP A 352 -29.26 4.12 18.24
N ILE A 353 -28.34 3.50 17.52
CA ILE A 353 -27.13 4.14 16.96
C ILE A 353 -27.15 4.13 15.44
N SER A 354 -28.30 3.88 14.80
CA SER A 354 -28.47 3.79 13.34
C SER A 354 -28.03 5.09 12.64
N MET A 355 -28.13 6.23 13.33
CA MET A 355 -27.71 7.54 12.81
C MET A 355 -26.24 7.88 13.08
N GLN A 356 -25.47 7.01 13.73
CA GLN A 356 -24.02 7.20 13.85
C GLN A 356 -23.34 6.99 12.49
N LYS A 357 -22.44 7.91 12.14
CA LYS A 357 -21.67 7.85 10.88
C LYS A 357 -20.86 6.56 10.73
N ASP A 358 -20.41 5.97 11.83
CA ASP A 358 -19.63 4.73 11.85
C ASP A 358 -20.56 3.52 11.96
N GLU A 359 -20.91 2.94 10.84
CA GLU A 359 -21.85 1.81 10.74
C GLU A 359 -21.36 0.52 11.40
N SER A 360 -20.04 0.39 11.57
CA SER A 360 -19.42 -0.81 12.13
C SER A 360 -19.34 -0.83 13.64
N ILE A 361 -19.62 0.28 14.33
CA ILE A 361 -19.57 0.34 15.79
C ILE A 361 -20.92 -0.02 16.37
N LEU A 362 -20.97 -1.12 17.12
CA LEU A 362 -22.14 -1.51 17.92
C LEU A 362 -22.10 -0.91 19.34
N LEU A 363 -21.43 0.23 19.51
CA LEU A 363 -21.30 0.93 20.78
C LEU A 363 -21.54 2.43 20.58
N SER A 364 -22.40 3.01 21.41
CA SER A 364 -22.51 4.47 21.53
C SER A 364 -21.31 5.05 22.27
N HIS A 365 -21.06 6.35 22.15
CA HIS A 365 -20.03 7.04 22.95
C HIS A 365 -20.18 6.78 24.46
N SER A 366 -21.39 6.75 24.96
CA SER A 366 -21.69 6.42 26.35
C SER A 366 -21.43 4.95 26.66
N GLY A 367 -21.62 4.05 25.70
CA GLY A 367 -21.31 2.62 25.84
C GLY A 367 -19.80 2.36 25.90
N ILE A 368 -19.00 3.07 25.09
CA ILE A 368 -17.53 3.02 25.15
C ILE A 368 -17.05 3.54 26.51
N LYS A 369 -17.58 4.67 26.95
CA LYS A 369 -17.26 5.24 28.26
C LYS A 369 -17.58 4.28 29.40
N TYR A 370 -18.75 3.64 29.35
CA TYR A 370 -19.16 2.63 30.35
C TYR A 370 -18.17 1.48 30.45
N TYR A 371 -17.72 0.91 29.34
CA TYR A 371 -16.75 -0.18 29.36
C TYR A 371 -15.39 0.26 29.88
N LEU A 372 -14.92 1.42 29.50
CA LEU A 372 -13.63 1.97 29.97
C LEU A 372 -13.63 2.21 31.50
N GLU A 373 -14.75 2.67 32.03
CA GLU A 373 -14.87 3.00 33.47
C GLU A 373 -15.18 1.79 34.34
N ASN A 374 -16.02 0.87 33.85
CA ASN A 374 -16.58 -0.18 34.69
C ASN A 374 -16.07 -1.60 34.36
N ASN A 375 -15.54 -1.81 33.15
CA ASN A 375 -15.06 -3.13 32.74
C ASN A 375 -13.97 -3.07 31.66
N PRO A 376 -12.76 -2.63 32.01
CA PRO A 376 -11.65 -2.47 31.07
C PRO A 376 -11.25 -3.78 30.39
N ASN A 377 -11.34 -4.93 31.06
CA ASN A 377 -11.00 -6.22 30.47
C ASN A 377 -11.97 -6.62 29.34
N THR A 378 -13.28 -6.34 29.52
CA THR A 378 -14.27 -6.56 28.46
C THR A 378 -14.07 -5.61 27.29
N PHE A 379 -13.66 -4.36 27.57
CA PHE A 379 -13.30 -3.41 26.54
C PHE A 379 -12.10 -3.88 25.72
N GLU A 380 -11.04 -4.39 26.34
CA GLU A 380 -9.89 -4.97 25.66
C GLU A 380 -10.27 -6.20 24.81
N LYS A 381 -11.17 -7.06 25.31
CA LYS A 381 -11.67 -8.19 24.54
C LYS A 381 -12.44 -7.75 23.29
N ILE A 382 -13.34 -6.79 23.43
CA ILE A 382 -14.08 -6.19 22.30
C ILE A 382 -13.13 -5.53 21.31
N LYS A 383 -12.14 -4.79 21.80
CA LYS A 383 -11.10 -4.18 20.99
C LYS A 383 -10.30 -5.23 20.21
N THR A 384 -9.92 -6.33 20.85
CA THR A 384 -9.20 -7.44 20.21
C THR A 384 -10.05 -8.13 19.15
N GLU A 385 -11.34 -8.35 19.41
CA GLU A 385 -12.30 -8.89 18.45
C GLU A 385 -12.42 -7.97 17.22
N TYR A 386 -12.53 -6.66 17.42
CA TYR A 386 -12.55 -5.69 16.34
C TYR A 386 -11.22 -5.66 15.59
N LEU A 387 -10.08 -5.67 16.26
CA LEU A 387 -8.77 -5.70 15.63
C LEU A 387 -8.53 -7.00 14.86
N SER A 388 -8.99 -8.15 15.35
CA SER A 388 -8.90 -9.42 14.64
C SER A 388 -9.83 -9.48 13.42
N SER A 389 -11.00 -8.86 13.48
CA SER A 389 -11.90 -8.73 12.32
C SER A 389 -11.32 -7.88 11.20
N ILE A 390 -10.38 -6.96 11.50
CA ILE A 390 -9.63 -6.19 10.50
C ILE A 390 -8.84 -7.09 9.53
N TRP A 391 -8.34 -8.22 10.01
CA TRP A 391 -7.57 -9.16 9.21
C TRP A 391 -8.44 -10.06 8.32
N LEU A 392 -9.73 -10.12 8.62
CA LEU A 392 -10.70 -10.99 7.95
C LEU A 392 -11.55 -10.25 6.89
N ASN A 393 -11.68 -8.91 6.99
CA ASN A 393 -12.60 -8.16 6.14
C ASN A 393 -12.03 -6.79 5.74
N SER A 394 -11.77 -6.58 4.44
CA SER A 394 -11.09 -5.38 3.93
C SER A 394 -11.94 -4.10 4.03
N ASP A 395 -13.25 -4.21 3.95
CA ASP A 395 -14.19 -3.09 4.10
C ASP A 395 -14.16 -2.50 5.50
N LEU A 396 -14.08 -3.37 6.48
CA LEU A 396 -13.89 -3.00 7.86
C LEU A 396 -12.56 -2.29 8.12
N LYS A 397 -11.53 -2.48 7.28
CA LYS A 397 -10.16 -2.02 7.58
C LYS A 397 -10.01 -0.51 7.63
N THR A 398 -10.67 0.23 6.76
CA THR A 398 -10.65 1.70 6.76
C THR A 398 -11.54 2.23 7.87
N GLN A 399 -12.72 1.68 8.02
CA GLN A 399 -13.67 2.01 9.07
C GLN A 399 -13.10 1.67 10.46
N ILE A 400 -12.46 0.53 10.64
CA ILE A 400 -11.85 0.12 11.90
C ILE A 400 -10.58 0.93 12.21
N LYS A 401 -9.82 1.43 11.25
CA LYS A 401 -8.78 2.42 11.52
C LYS A 401 -9.35 3.71 12.10
N GLU A 402 -10.49 4.16 11.60
CA GLU A 402 -11.20 5.32 12.15
C GLU A 402 -11.80 4.98 13.52
N ILE A 403 -12.36 3.78 13.69
CA ILE A 403 -12.84 3.27 14.98
C ILE A 403 -11.70 3.14 15.99
N ALA A 404 -10.61 2.50 15.62
CA ALA A 404 -9.44 2.38 16.50
C ALA A 404 -8.83 3.75 16.81
N HIS A 405 -8.87 4.68 15.86
CA HIS A 405 -8.45 6.07 16.07
C HIS A 405 -9.40 6.80 17.02
N ASN A 406 -10.71 6.68 16.83
CA ASN A 406 -11.72 7.28 17.68
C ASN A 406 -11.74 6.68 19.10
N ILE A 407 -11.57 5.37 19.21
CA ILE A 407 -11.40 4.66 20.49
C ILE A 407 -10.11 5.13 21.18
N ARG A 408 -8.99 5.25 20.49
CA ARG A 408 -7.72 5.77 21.03
C ARG A 408 -7.85 7.23 21.46
N ASN A 409 -8.48 8.05 20.65
CA ASN A 409 -8.66 9.48 20.98
C ASN A 409 -9.59 9.66 22.19
N THR A 410 -10.68 8.91 22.25
CA THR A 410 -11.60 8.94 23.40
C THR A 410 -10.89 8.44 24.65
N HIS A 411 -10.12 7.37 24.55
CA HIS A 411 -9.31 6.83 25.65
C HIS A 411 -8.18 7.79 26.06
N SER A 412 -7.42 8.35 25.11
CA SER A 412 -6.38 9.35 25.40
C SER A 412 -6.93 10.60 26.04
N ASN A 413 -8.11 11.06 25.61
CA ASN A 413 -8.77 12.21 26.22
C ASN A 413 -9.26 11.91 27.65
N GLN A 414 -9.68 10.68 27.92
CA GLN A 414 -10.06 10.25 29.28
C GLN A 414 -8.84 10.04 30.17
N LEU A 415 -7.78 9.40 29.66
CA LEU A 415 -6.50 9.28 30.38
C LEU A 415 -5.90 10.66 30.71
N ASN A 416 -5.96 11.60 29.78
CA ASN A 416 -5.51 12.97 30.05
C ASN A 416 -6.36 13.68 31.10
N LYS A 417 -7.66 13.38 31.20
CA LYS A 417 -8.53 13.86 32.28
C LYS A 417 -8.23 13.14 33.60
N GLN A 418 -8.01 11.82 33.58
CA GLN A 418 -7.65 11.03 34.77
C GLN A 418 -6.24 11.35 35.25
N ASN A 419 -5.25 11.54 34.36
CA ASN A 419 -3.89 11.93 34.73
C ASN A 419 -3.82 13.34 35.31
N LYS A 420 -4.77 14.23 34.98
CA LYS A 420 -4.94 15.50 35.70
C LYS A 420 -5.47 15.31 37.12
N LEU A 421 -6.25 14.24 37.37
CA LEU A 421 -6.82 13.90 38.67
C LEU A 421 -5.93 12.91 39.47
N TYR A 422 -5.21 12.02 38.78
CA TYR A 422 -4.37 10.97 39.37
C TYR A 422 -3.09 10.72 38.55
N PRO A 423 -2.01 11.49 38.77
CA PRO A 423 -0.81 11.45 37.89
C PRO A 423 0.00 10.15 37.87
N LYS A 424 -0.31 9.15 38.70
CA LYS A 424 0.55 7.95 38.91
C LYS A 424 0.04 6.63 38.32
N ASN A 425 -1.11 6.57 37.69
CA ASN A 425 -1.63 5.32 37.11
C ASN A 425 -1.72 5.43 35.58
N GLN A 426 -0.59 5.24 34.89
CA GLN A 426 -0.58 4.98 33.47
C GLN A 426 -0.94 3.51 33.22
N ILE A 427 -2.16 3.24 32.86
CA ILE A 427 -2.56 1.97 32.25
C ILE A 427 -2.22 2.10 30.75
N GLN A 428 -1.18 1.39 30.31
CA GLN A 428 -0.87 1.26 28.88
C GLN A 428 -1.86 0.31 28.22
N LEU A 429 -2.99 0.85 27.75
CA LEU A 429 -4.05 0.09 27.08
C LEU A 429 -3.81 -0.06 25.55
N PHE A 430 -2.75 0.56 25.00
CA PHE A 430 -2.50 0.66 23.56
C PHE A 430 -1.01 0.67 23.20
N ALA A 431 -0.17 -0.13 23.87
CA ALA A 431 1.20 -0.38 23.41
C ALA A 431 1.24 -1.46 22.31
#